data_c81491e6dea8a41c61e46c23132fc9f7
#
_entry.id   c81491e6dea8a41c61e46c23132fc9f7
#
_cell.length_a   1.000
_cell.length_b   1.000
_cell.length_c   1.000
_cell.angle_alpha   90.00
_cell.angle_beta   90.00
_cell.angle_gamma   90.00
#
_symmetry.space_group_name_H-M   'P 1'
#
loop_
_entity.id
_entity.type
_entity.pdbx_description
1 polymer ?
#
loop_
_entity_poly.entity_id
_entity_poly.type
_entity_poly.pdbx_seq_one_letter_code
_entity_poly.pdbx_strand_id
1 'polypeptide(L)'
;MPTNAFAPPALALRCLVAAAVAWSAPVCAEHVEPPLELLYAPGNMLVAGPLIEINPSGRLVFQRKDVLGGKERPPEQIDVRVPMSSLHDAKIGERYIFGYTNLRTDPRNPARAALNPDGAVLLTSIGLDPALFHDTPTARAIFKSGRSERGRESHSLFDQLLKALNGPDLALQTLAAGEFAQEAEFGERLREDGGQAVVEKVVRNAADAPPVRSTLLVAAATRPRDFGEWWPAAAIDIVTNTPVGGYPDGAVDPYGLVLTALELLDKQATKVSPDALQRWVWSPSPPLAERASLMLRRQSPVLERSVIQQALADPKLPENTRKFLNDHLRRLDRLDARSKARKDGTG
;
A
#
# COMPACT_ATOMS: atom_id res chain seq x y z
N MET A 1 71.65 -17.19 -20.85
CA MET A 1 70.66 -17.13 -19.68
C MET A 1 69.88 -15.85 -19.82
N PRO A 2 68.57 -15.89 -20.16
CA PRO A 2 67.72 -14.72 -20.08
C PRO A 2 66.81 -14.85 -18.89
N THR A 3 66.75 -13.80 -18.10
CA THR A 3 65.91 -13.58 -16.93
C THR A 3 64.45 -13.24 -17.35
N ASN A 4 63.49 -14.08 -16.94
CA ASN A 4 62.09 -13.82 -17.09
C ASN A 4 61.62 -12.80 -16.01
N ALA A 5 61.20 -11.62 -16.46
CA ALA A 5 60.51 -10.65 -15.63
C ALA A 5 59.01 -10.94 -15.63
N PHE A 6 58.44 -11.26 -14.45
CA PHE A 6 57.02 -11.37 -14.21
C PHE A 6 56.41 -9.97 -14.20
N ALA A 7 55.41 -9.73 -15.07
CA ALA A 7 54.56 -8.55 -15.03
C ALA A 7 53.38 -8.79 -14.11
N PRO A 8 52.92 -7.82 -13.29
CA PRO A 8 51.82 -7.98 -12.35
C PRO A 8 50.45 -7.91 -13.05
N PRO A 9 49.41 -8.55 -12.49
CA PRO A 9 48.09 -8.67 -13.12
C PRO A 9 47.24 -7.42 -12.89
N ALA A 10 47.48 -6.37 -13.66
CA ALA A 10 46.61 -5.16 -13.64
C ALA A 10 45.30 -5.32 -14.46
N LEU A 11 45.16 -6.42 -15.23
CA LEU A 11 43.99 -6.65 -16.07
C LEU A 11 42.79 -7.29 -15.33
N ALA A 12 43.03 -8.04 -14.25
CA ALA A 12 41.96 -8.74 -13.53
C ALA A 12 41.05 -7.81 -12.69
N LEU A 13 41.59 -6.65 -12.27
CA LEU A 13 40.80 -5.70 -11.45
C LEU A 13 39.82 -4.84 -12.27
N ARG A 14 40.10 -4.63 -13.56
CA ARG A 14 39.19 -3.86 -14.44
C ARG A 14 37.96 -4.65 -14.90
N CYS A 15 38.03 -5.96 -14.99
CA CYS A 15 36.89 -6.80 -15.35
C CYS A 15 35.91 -6.99 -14.19
N LEU A 16 36.35 -6.92 -12.94
CA LEU A 16 35.47 -7.05 -11.76
C LEU A 16 34.63 -5.79 -11.51
N VAL A 17 35.14 -4.61 -11.82
CA VAL A 17 34.38 -3.35 -11.69
C VAL A 17 33.34 -3.21 -12.80
N ALA A 18 33.61 -3.71 -14.02
CA ALA A 18 32.65 -3.70 -15.12
C ALA A 18 31.48 -4.69 -14.91
N ALA A 19 31.71 -5.82 -14.21
CA ALA A 19 30.65 -6.78 -13.88
C ALA A 19 29.73 -6.29 -12.75
N ALA A 20 30.22 -5.47 -11.81
CA ALA A 20 29.40 -4.89 -10.75
C ALA A 20 28.47 -3.76 -11.23
N VAL A 21 28.83 -3.07 -12.32
CA VAL A 21 27.99 -2.01 -12.92
C VAL A 21 26.90 -2.60 -13.85
N ALA A 22 27.10 -3.81 -14.38
CA ALA A 22 26.09 -4.45 -15.25
C ALA A 22 24.91 -5.09 -14.47
N TRP A 23 24.98 -5.18 -13.13
CA TRP A 23 23.90 -5.71 -12.29
C TRP A 23 23.04 -4.64 -11.63
N SER A 24 23.30 -3.38 -11.88
CA SER A 24 22.34 -2.30 -11.64
C SER A 24 21.50 -2.09 -12.91
N ALA A 25 20.88 -3.16 -13.43
CA ALA A 25 19.73 -2.98 -14.30
C ALA A 25 18.71 -2.17 -13.49
N PRO A 26 18.18 -1.06 -14.04
CA PRO A 26 17.08 -0.39 -13.35
C PRO A 26 16.02 -1.46 -13.18
N VAL A 27 15.71 -1.81 -11.93
CA VAL A 27 14.45 -2.48 -11.62
C VAL A 27 13.43 -1.55 -12.25
N CYS A 28 12.86 -1.93 -13.39
CA CYS A 28 11.72 -1.24 -13.95
C CYS A 28 10.71 -1.22 -12.82
N ALA A 29 10.55 -0.07 -12.17
CA ALA A 29 9.49 0.14 -11.22
C ALA A 29 8.24 -0.21 -12.01
N GLU A 30 7.58 -1.29 -11.61
CA GLU A 30 6.36 -1.76 -12.25
C GLU A 30 5.40 -0.57 -12.22
N HIS A 31 5.11 -0.02 -13.39
CA HIS A 31 4.24 1.16 -13.48
C HIS A 31 2.85 0.71 -13.06
N VAL A 32 2.45 1.11 -11.87
CA VAL A 32 1.11 0.84 -11.38
C VAL A 32 0.16 1.79 -12.09
N GLU A 33 -0.75 1.23 -12.88
CA GLU A 33 -1.73 2.01 -13.62
C GLU A 33 -2.69 2.73 -12.65
N PRO A 34 -3.07 4.00 -12.90
CA PRO A 34 -4.12 4.67 -12.15
C PRO A 34 -5.43 3.87 -12.15
N PRO A 35 -6.22 3.90 -11.06
CA PRO A 35 -7.45 3.10 -10.93
C PRO A 35 -8.43 3.22 -12.09
N LEU A 36 -8.71 4.44 -12.54
CA LEU A 36 -9.59 4.67 -13.70
C LEU A 36 -8.97 4.13 -14.98
N GLU A 37 -7.63 4.17 -15.10
CA GLU A 37 -6.93 3.58 -16.22
C GLU A 37 -7.13 2.07 -16.25
N LEU A 38 -6.94 1.43 -15.14
CA LEU A 38 -7.15 0.00 -15.01
C LEU A 38 -8.61 -0.38 -15.29
N LEU A 39 -9.59 0.38 -14.78
CA LEU A 39 -11.02 0.11 -15.02
C LEU A 39 -11.41 0.16 -16.51
N TYR A 40 -10.76 1.01 -17.31
CA TYR A 40 -11.02 1.13 -18.75
C TYR A 40 -10.00 0.40 -19.63
N ALA A 41 -9.05 -0.34 -19.05
CA ALA A 41 -8.07 -1.10 -19.78
C ALA A 41 -8.74 -2.17 -20.68
N PRO A 42 -8.11 -2.52 -21.82
CA PRO A 42 -8.62 -3.58 -22.69
C PRO A 42 -8.79 -4.90 -21.96
N GLY A 43 -9.95 -5.53 -22.09
CA GLY A 43 -10.28 -6.79 -21.40
C GLY A 43 -10.99 -6.62 -20.07
N ASN A 44 -11.04 -5.41 -19.52
CA ASN A 44 -11.80 -5.09 -18.33
C ASN A 44 -13.20 -4.57 -18.70
N MET A 45 -14.14 -4.78 -17.79
CA MET A 45 -15.53 -4.38 -17.93
C MET A 45 -15.94 -3.55 -16.72
N LEU A 46 -16.61 -2.42 -16.95
CA LEU A 46 -17.24 -1.61 -15.94
C LEU A 46 -18.76 -1.61 -16.17
N VAL A 47 -19.50 -2.14 -15.22
CA VAL A 47 -20.94 -2.41 -15.35
C VAL A 47 -21.70 -1.90 -14.13
N ALA A 48 -22.96 -1.53 -14.31
CA ALA A 48 -23.85 -1.16 -13.21
C ALA A 48 -25.09 -2.06 -13.18
N GLY A 49 -25.53 -2.41 -11.95
CA GLY A 49 -26.73 -3.18 -11.74
C GLY A 49 -27.00 -3.55 -10.29
N PRO A 50 -28.19 -4.04 -9.97
CA PRO A 50 -28.50 -4.53 -8.64
C PRO A 50 -27.78 -5.85 -8.34
N LEU A 51 -27.36 -6.01 -7.08
CA LEU A 51 -26.92 -7.28 -6.55
C LEU A 51 -28.14 -8.18 -6.31
N ILE A 52 -28.16 -9.36 -6.91
CA ILE A 52 -29.31 -10.29 -6.81
C ILE A 52 -29.02 -11.53 -5.95
N GLU A 53 -27.73 -11.89 -5.77
CA GLU A 53 -27.36 -13.05 -4.96
C GLU A 53 -25.97 -12.85 -4.33
N ILE A 54 -25.82 -13.31 -3.10
CA ILE A 54 -24.56 -13.42 -2.38
C ILE A 54 -24.29 -14.89 -2.10
N ASN A 55 -23.24 -15.43 -2.72
CA ASN A 55 -22.82 -16.80 -2.48
C ASN A 55 -21.70 -16.83 -1.41
N PRO A 56 -21.86 -17.60 -0.32
CA PRO A 56 -20.86 -17.70 0.76
C PRO A 56 -19.48 -18.17 0.29
N SER A 57 -19.37 -18.76 -0.90
CA SER A 57 -18.08 -19.16 -1.51
C SER A 57 -17.24 -17.97 -2.04
N GLY A 58 -17.63 -16.72 -1.76
CA GLY A 58 -16.93 -15.54 -2.22
C GLY A 58 -17.36 -15.08 -3.61
N ARG A 59 -18.67 -15.18 -3.92
CA ARG A 59 -19.20 -14.73 -5.21
C ARG A 59 -20.39 -13.81 -5.02
N LEU A 60 -20.48 -12.79 -5.88
CA LEU A 60 -21.60 -11.87 -5.99
C LEU A 60 -22.20 -11.99 -7.38
N VAL A 61 -23.53 -12.11 -7.47
CA VAL A 61 -24.25 -12.16 -8.74
C VAL A 61 -25.03 -10.87 -8.95
N PHE A 62 -24.74 -10.19 -10.04
CA PHE A 62 -25.38 -8.94 -10.43
C PHE A 62 -26.26 -9.10 -11.65
N GLN A 63 -27.41 -8.41 -11.66
CA GLN A 63 -28.23 -8.24 -12.86
C GLN A 63 -27.73 -7.00 -13.61
N ARG A 64 -27.16 -7.16 -14.79
CA ARG A 64 -26.71 -6.04 -15.61
C ARG A 64 -27.86 -5.10 -15.98
N LYS A 65 -27.67 -3.81 -15.77
CA LYS A 65 -28.56 -2.73 -16.24
C LYS A 65 -27.87 -1.81 -17.22
N ASP A 66 -26.64 -1.37 -16.90
CA ASP A 66 -25.87 -0.45 -17.73
C ASP A 66 -24.46 -0.98 -17.97
N VAL A 67 -23.87 -0.69 -19.11
CA VAL A 67 -22.44 -0.90 -19.42
C VAL A 67 -21.76 0.46 -19.49
N LEU A 68 -20.87 0.73 -18.55
CA LEU A 68 -20.18 1.99 -18.42
C LEU A 68 -18.80 1.99 -19.13
N GLY A 69 -18.19 0.80 -19.26
CA GLY A 69 -16.89 0.61 -19.92
C GLY A 69 -16.69 -0.82 -20.39
N GLY A 70 -15.75 -1.01 -21.32
CA GLY A 70 -15.44 -2.29 -21.95
C GLY A 70 -15.89 -2.37 -23.40
N LYS A 71 -15.27 -3.30 -24.15
CA LYS A 71 -15.56 -3.51 -25.59
C LYS A 71 -16.53 -4.66 -25.84
N GLU A 72 -16.63 -5.58 -24.90
CA GLU A 72 -17.49 -6.76 -25.01
C GLU A 72 -18.89 -6.47 -24.48
N ARG A 73 -19.89 -7.22 -24.96
CA ARG A 73 -21.25 -7.18 -24.41
C ARG A 73 -21.31 -8.20 -23.27
N PRO A 74 -21.34 -7.76 -22.00
CA PRO A 74 -21.40 -8.68 -20.86
C PRO A 74 -22.76 -9.42 -20.83
N PRO A 75 -22.84 -10.61 -20.21
CA PRO A 75 -24.08 -11.34 -20.01
C PRO A 75 -25.09 -10.55 -19.19
N GLU A 76 -26.36 -10.96 -19.17
CA GLU A 76 -27.41 -10.31 -18.37
C GLU A 76 -27.20 -10.51 -16.87
N GLN A 77 -26.74 -11.68 -16.48
CA GLN A 77 -26.31 -11.99 -15.12
C GLN A 77 -24.80 -12.16 -15.11
N ILE A 78 -24.14 -11.49 -14.17
CA ILE A 78 -22.71 -11.48 -14.05
C ILE A 78 -22.36 -12.00 -12.66
N ASP A 79 -21.72 -13.17 -12.63
CA ASP A 79 -21.26 -13.84 -11.42
C ASP A 79 -19.78 -13.58 -11.25
N VAL A 80 -19.43 -12.73 -10.26
CA VAL A 80 -18.03 -12.32 -10.02
C VAL A 80 -17.51 -12.86 -8.70
N ARG A 81 -16.27 -13.32 -8.71
CA ARG A 81 -15.52 -13.63 -7.49
C ARG A 81 -15.05 -12.35 -6.84
N VAL A 82 -15.17 -12.29 -5.51
CA VAL A 82 -14.79 -11.14 -4.70
C VAL A 82 -13.92 -11.58 -3.52
N PRO A 83 -13.10 -10.70 -2.94
CA PRO A 83 -12.49 -10.92 -1.64
C PRO A 83 -13.57 -11.18 -0.58
N MET A 84 -13.29 -12.06 0.38
CA MET A 84 -14.27 -12.41 1.42
C MET A 84 -14.70 -11.20 2.27
N SER A 85 -13.80 -10.23 2.47
CA SER A 85 -14.09 -8.97 3.15
C SER A 85 -15.22 -8.18 2.47
N SER A 86 -15.31 -8.23 1.15
CA SER A 86 -16.32 -7.48 0.38
C SER A 86 -17.73 -8.07 0.49
N LEU A 87 -17.88 -9.30 0.99
CA LEU A 87 -19.19 -9.92 1.19
C LEU A 87 -19.97 -9.26 2.34
N HIS A 88 -19.28 -8.73 3.34
CA HIS A 88 -19.93 -8.16 4.53
C HIS A 88 -20.67 -6.85 4.25
N ASP A 89 -20.15 -6.06 3.29
CA ASP A 89 -20.70 -4.74 2.97
C ASP A 89 -21.71 -4.78 1.83
N ALA A 90 -21.75 -5.89 1.07
CA ALA A 90 -22.66 -6.04 -0.06
C ALA A 90 -24.08 -6.41 0.39
N LYS A 91 -25.10 -5.76 -0.16
CA LYS A 91 -26.50 -5.99 0.18
C LYS A 91 -27.34 -6.32 -1.05
N ILE A 92 -28.10 -7.41 -0.97
CA ILE A 92 -29.02 -7.82 -2.02
C ILE A 92 -30.06 -6.74 -2.26
N GLY A 93 -30.34 -6.43 -3.53
CA GLY A 93 -31.27 -5.39 -3.95
C GLY A 93 -30.64 -4.01 -4.13
N GLU A 94 -29.52 -3.73 -3.51
CA GLU A 94 -28.77 -2.47 -3.74
C GLU A 94 -28.11 -2.46 -5.12
N ARG A 95 -27.93 -1.28 -5.68
CA ARG A 95 -27.30 -1.08 -6.99
C ARG A 95 -25.84 -0.71 -6.82
N TYR A 96 -25.01 -1.37 -7.61
CA TYR A 96 -23.56 -1.17 -7.62
C TYR A 96 -23.05 -0.88 -9.02
N ILE A 97 -21.94 -0.14 -9.08
CA ILE A 97 -21.02 -0.08 -10.22
C ILE A 97 -19.84 -0.96 -9.85
N PHE A 98 -19.46 -1.88 -10.71
CA PHE A 98 -18.36 -2.80 -10.43
C PHE A 98 -17.48 -3.01 -11.67
N GLY A 99 -16.16 -3.03 -11.40
CA GLY A 99 -15.13 -3.32 -12.39
C GLY A 99 -14.66 -4.76 -12.28
N TYR A 100 -14.66 -5.51 -13.37
CA TYR A 100 -14.21 -6.89 -13.37
C TYR A 100 -13.42 -7.25 -14.64
N THR A 101 -12.65 -8.32 -14.56
CA THR A 101 -12.01 -8.96 -15.71
C THR A 101 -12.42 -10.42 -15.78
N ASN A 102 -12.48 -10.97 -16.99
CA ASN A 102 -12.65 -12.39 -17.20
C ASN A 102 -11.28 -13.07 -17.20
N LEU A 103 -11.01 -13.87 -16.18
CA LEU A 103 -9.85 -14.73 -16.17
C LEU A 103 -10.09 -15.85 -17.19
N ARG A 104 -9.39 -15.77 -18.31
CA ARG A 104 -9.29 -16.91 -19.22
C ARG A 104 -8.13 -17.76 -18.74
N THR A 105 -8.38 -19.05 -18.54
CA THR A 105 -7.31 -20.03 -18.30
C THR A 105 -6.35 -19.97 -19.47
N ASP A 106 -5.11 -19.62 -19.22
CA ASP A 106 -4.06 -19.78 -20.24
C ASP A 106 -3.76 -21.27 -20.37
N PRO A 107 -4.09 -21.90 -21.53
CA PRO A 107 -3.82 -23.33 -21.74
C PRO A 107 -2.34 -23.71 -21.56
N ARG A 108 -1.43 -22.71 -21.60
CA ARG A 108 0.01 -22.88 -21.44
C ARG A 108 0.45 -22.93 -19.99
N ASN A 109 -0.46 -22.60 -19.05
CA ASN A 109 -0.15 -22.65 -17.62
C ASN A 109 -1.24 -23.34 -16.79
N PRO A 110 -1.33 -24.70 -16.88
CA PRO A 110 -2.36 -25.48 -16.20
C PRO A 110 -2.31 -25.38 -14.66
N ALA A 111 -1.17 -25.07 -14.07
CA ALA A 111 -1.06 -24.86 -12.62
C ALA A 111 -1.80 -23.58 -12.19
N ARG A 112 -1.81 -22.54 -13.03
CA ARG A 112 -2.58 -21.30 -12.80
C ARG A 112 -4.08 -21.54 -13.00
N ALA A 113 -4.44 -22.42 -13.91
CA ALA A 113 -5.83 -22.84 -14.16
C ALA A 113 -6.44 -23.54 -12.93
N ALA A 114 -5.67 -24.36 -12.23
CA ALA A 114 -6.12 -25.04 -11.01
C ALA A 114 -6.36 -24.08 -9.83
N LEU A 115 -5.62 -22.96 -9.78
CA LEU A 115 -5.75 -21.94 -8.75
C LEU A 115 -6.86 -20.90 -9.06
N ASN A 116 -7.14 -20.67 -10.33
CA ASN A 116 -8.13 -19.71 -10.81
C ASN A 116 -9.02 -20.37 -11.87
N PRO A 117 -10.11 -21.04 -11.48
CA PRO A 117 -11.09 -21.53 -12.45
C PRO A 117 -11.65 -20.35 -13.24
N ASP A 118 -11.96 -20.60 -14.52
CA ASP A 118 -12.55 -19.60 -15.43
C ASP A 118 -13.71 -18.86 -14.77
N GLY A 119 -13.71 -17.54 -14.89
CA GLY A 119 -14.77 -16.72 -14.36
C GLY A 119 -14.40 -15.26 -14.24
N ALA A 120 -15.40 -14.46 -13.96
CA ALA A 120 -15.24 -13.05 -13.68
C ALA A 120 -14.69 -12.83 -12.27
N VAL A 121 -13.73 -11.91 -12.14
CA VAL A 121 -13.13 -11.52 -10.85
C VAL A 121 -13.16 -10.00 -10.75
N LEU A 122 -13.56 -9.45 -9.58
CA LEU A 122 -13.46 -8.01 -9.35
C LEU A 122 -12.00 -7.55 -9.45
N LEU A 123 -11.82 -6.40 -10.06
CA LEU A 123 -10.53 -5.73 -10.12
C LEU A 123 -10.10 -5.26 -8.75
N THR A 124 -8.82 -5.44 -8.45
CA THR A 124 -8.17 -4.96 -7.23
C THR A 124 -6.85 -4.32 -7.59
N SER A 125 -6.57 -3.15 -7.05
CA SER A 125 -5.29 -2.44 -7.17
C SER A 125 -5.20 -1.35 -6.10
N ILE A 126 -4.13 -0.57 -6.11
CA ILE A 126 -4.07 0.66 -5.30
C ILE A 126 -5.23 1.58 -5.78
N GLY A 127 -6.13 1.93 -4.87
CA GLY A 127 -7.34 2.71 -5.18
C GLY A 127 -8.57 1.88 -5.58
N LEU A 128 -8.45 0.56 -5.71
CA LEU A 128 -9.56 -0.38 -5.96
C LEU A 128 -9.49 -1.54 -4.98
N ASP A 129 -10.22 -1.45 -3.88
CA ASP A 129 -10.17 -2.46 -2.80
C ASP A 129 -11.57 -2.98 -2.38
N PRO A 130 -12.22 -3.79 -3.18
CA PRO A 130 -12.12 -4.00 -4.64
C PRO A 130 -12.87 -2.92 -5.45
N ALA A 131 -12.90 -3.06 -6.78
CA ALA A 131 -13.67 -2.19 -7.68
C ALA A 131 -15.18 -2.44 -7.57
N LEU A 132 -15.76 -2.09 -6.43
CA LEU A 132 -17.19 -2.20 -6.10
C LEU A 132 -17.66 -0.90 -5.46
N PHE A 133 -18.56 -0.17 -6.12
CA PHE A 133 -19.00 1.16 -5.73
C PHE A 133 -20.52 1.19 -5.67
N HIS A 134 -21.11 1.92 -4.71
CA HIS A 134 -22.54 2.20 -4.77
C HIS A 134 -22.86 3.01 -6.03
N ASP A 135 -23.96 2.63 -6.71
CA ASP A 135 -24.43 3.31 -7.93
C ASP A 135 -25.07 4.66 -7.58
N THR A 136 -24.25 5.67 -7.34
CA THR A 136 -24.65 7.03 -6.99
C THR A 136 -24.41 8.01 -8.13
N PRO A 137 -25.10 9.17 -8.16
CA PRO A 137 -24.81 10.22 -9.14
C PRO A 137 -23.34 10.66 -9.13
N THR A 138 -22.70 10.72 -7.96
CA THR A 138 -21.29 11.07 -7.82
C THR A 138 -20.38 10.02 -8.46
N ALA A 139 -20.59 8.72 -8.17
CA ALA A 139 -19.83 7.65 -8.81
C ALA A 139 -19.99 7.69 -10.33
N ARG A 140 -21.24 7.82 -10.82
CA ARG A 140 -21.50 7.91 -12.28
C ARG A 140 -20.83 9.10 -12.92
N ALA A 141 -20.78 10.25 -12.26
CA ALA A 141 -20.11 11.44 -12.77
C ALA A 141 -18.59 11.19 -12.90
N ILE A 142 -17.95 10.63 -11.87
CA ILE A 142 -16.50 10.28 -11.88
C ILE A 142 -16.20 9.33 -13.04
N PHE A 143 -16.95 8.23 -13.17
CA PHE A 143 -16.70 7.25 -14.24
C PHE A 143 -16.97 7.82 -15.63
N LYS A 144 -17.97 8.68 -15.79
CA LYS A 144 -18.22 9.37 -17.06
C LYS A 144 -17.06 10.28 -17.43
N SER A 145 -16.59 11.12 -16.50
CA SER A 145 -15.46 12.03 -16.72
C SER A 145 -14.17 11.23 -16.95
N GLY A 146 -13.88 10.20 -16.15
CA GLY A 146 -12.71 9.34 -16.30
C GLY A 146 -12.65 8.64 -17.67
N ARG A 147 -13.79 8.36 -18.30
CA ARG A 147 -13.85 7.80 -19.65
C ARG A 147 -13.60 8.83 -20.75
N SER A 148 -14.14 10.04 -20.60
CA SER A 148 -14.17 11.06 -21.67
C SER A 148 -12.96 11.99 -21.67
N GLU A 149 -12.33 12.18 -20.50
CA GLU A 149 -11.38 13.27 -20.26
C GLU A 149 -9.95 12.75 -20.01
N ARG A 150 -9.71 11.48 -20.28
CA ARG A 150 -8.42 10.83 -20.08
C ARG A 150 -7.31 11.49 -20.92
N GLY A 151 -6.21 11.84 -20.28
CA GLY A 151 -5.02 12.42 -20.93
C GLY A 151 -5.23 13.86 -21.39
N ARG A 152 -6.17 14.60 -20.81
CA ARG A 152 -6.38 16.03 -21.03
C ARG A 152 -6.60 16.72 -19.69
N GLU A 153 -6.34 18.03 -19.63
CA GLU A 153 -6.61 18.92 -18.50
C GLU A 153 -8.09 18.85 -18.05
N SER A 154 -8.43 17.77 -17.35
CA SER A 154 -9.79 17.52 -16.90
C SER A 154 -10.06 18.23 -15.58
N HIS A 155 -10.49 19.48 -15.65
CA HIS A 155 -10.93 20.22 -14.47
C HIS A 155 -12.09 19.52 -13.77
N SER A 156 -13.02 18.95 -14.50
CA SER A 156 -14.19 18.28 -13.95
C SER A 156 -13.87 17.02 -13.19
N LEU A 157 -12.99 16.15 -13.70
CA LEU A 157 -12.60 14.91 -13.03
C LEU A 157 -11.83 15.20 -11.72
N PHE A 158 -10.87 16.12 -11.77
CA PHE A 158 -10.10 16.52 -10.60
C PHE A 158 -11.00 17.00 -9.45
N ASP A 159 -11.94 17.94 -9.75
CA ASP A 159 -12.86 18.48 -8.75
C ASP A 159 -13.79 17.40 -8.17
N GLN A 160 -14.25 16.46 -9.01
CA GLN A 160 -15.07 15.34 -8.58
C GLN A 160 -14.27 14.38 -7.66
N LEU A 161 -13.01 14.13 -7.97
CA LEU A 161 -12.12 13.30 -7.13
C LEU A 161 -11.80 14.00 -5.80
N LEU A 162 -11.52 15.32 -5.78
CA LEU A 162 -11.36 16.07 -4.53
C LEU A 162 -12.62 16.04 -3.68
N LYS A 163 -13.79 16.18 -4.30
CA LYS A 163 -15.07 16.06 -3.59
C LYS A 163 -15.30 14.66 -3.06
N ALA A 164 -14.98 13.63 -3.84
CA ALA A 164 -15.09 12.24 -3.41
C ALA A 164 -14.16 11.93 -2.23
N LEU A 165 -12.93 12.44 -2.26
CA LEU A 165 -11.95 12.26 -1.19
C LEU A 165 -12.43 12.82 0.17
N ASN A 166 -13.21 13.92 0.16
CA ASN A 166 -13.84 14.49 1.35
C ASN A 166 -15.27 13.96 1.61
N GLY A 167 -15.77 13.07 0.78
CA GLY A 167 -17.12 12.51 0.90
C GLY A 167 -17.20 11.37 1.91
N PRO A 168 -18.40 10.86 2.20
CA PRO A 168 -18.58 9.76 3.14
C PRO A 168 -18.43 8.36 2.51
N ASP A 169 -18.28 8.24 1.21
CA ASP A 169 -18.21 6.96 0.49
C ASP A 169 -16.77 6.47 0.45
N LEU A 170 -16.47 5.45 1.26
CA LEU A 170 -15.12 4.89 1.40
C LEU A 170 -14.56 4.36 0.07
N ALA A 171 -15.39 3.71 -0.76
CA ALA A 171 -14.91 3.18 -2.04
C ALA A 171 -14.49 4.31 -2.99
N LEU A 172 -15.26 5.42 -3.00
CA LEU A 172 -14.90 6.62 -3.79
C LEU A 172 -13.71 7.39 -3.19
N GLN A 173 -13.57 7.43 -1.85
CA GLN A 173 -12.36 7.97 -1.20
C GLN A 173 -11.11 7.19 -1.61
N THR A 174 -11.22 5.85 -1.59
CA THR A 174 -10.13 4.94 -1.95
C THR A 174 -9.74 5.11 -3.42
N LEU A 175 -10.73 5.19 -4.32
CA LEU A 175 -10.52 5.48 -5.74
C LEU A 175 -9.79 6.81 -5.93
N ALA A 176 -10.29 7.88 -5.30
CA ALA A 176 -9.70 9.22 -5.43
C ALA A 176 -8.26 9.27 -4.88
N ALA A 177 -8.00 8.62 -3.74
CA ALA A 177 -6.65 8.53 -3.19
C ALA A 177 -5.69 7.80 -4.14
N GLY A 178 -6.14 6.70 -4.77
CA GLY A 178 -5.38 5.96 -5.77
C GLY A 178 -5.09 6.80 -7.02
N GLU A 179 -6.09 7.52 -7.54
CA GLU A 179 -5.91 8.42 -8.68
C GLU A 179 -4.87 9.52 -8.38
N PHE A 180 -5.00 10.23 -7.26
CA PHE A 180 -4.02 11.24 -6.88
C PHE A 180 -2.62 10.66 -6.65
N ALA A 181 -2.54 9.41 -6.14
CA ALA A 181 -1.26 8.76 -5.90
C ALA A 181 -0.56 8.31 -7.19
N GLN A 182 -1.31 7.91 -8.23
CA GLN A 182 -0.74 7.30 -9.42
C GLN A 182 -0.73 8.26 -10.63
N GLU A 183 -1.73 9.15 -10.76
CA GLU A 183 -1.83 10.06 -11.89
C GLU A 183 -0.93 11.29 -11.69
N ALA A 184 0.11 11.38 -12.50
CA ALA A 184 1.09 12.46 -12.40
C ALA A 184 0.52 13.83 -12.87
N GLU A 185 -0.44 13.82 -13.81
CA GLU A 185 -1.01 15.03 -14.37
C GLU A 185 -1.77 15.87 -13.32
N PHE A 186 -2.26 15.25 -12.25
CA PHE A 186 -2.91 15.95 -11.14
C PHE A 186 -1.95 16.72 -10.22
N GLY A 187 -0.63 16.49 -10.33
CA GLY A 187 0.36 17.12 -9.46
C GLY A 187 0.37 18.65 -9.54
N GLU A 188 0.30 19.21 -10.75
CA GLU A 188 0.23 20.67 -10.96
C GLU A 188 -1.03 21.26 -10.33
N ARG A 189 -2.16 20.65 -10.56
CA ARG A 189 -3.45 21.10 -10.03
C ARG A 189 -3.55 20.98 -8.51
N LEU A 190 -2.95 19.96 -7.92
CA LEU A 190 -2.85 19.86 -6.45
C LEU A 190 -2.17 21.12 -5.87
N ARG A 191 -1.14 21.65 -6.56
CA ARG A 191 -0.42 22.85 -6.11
C ARG A 191 -1.24 24.13 -6.29
N GLU A 192 -1.91 24.28 -7.43
CA GLU A 192 -2.57 25.53 -7.84
C GLU A 192 -3.97 25.67 -7.22
N ASP A 193 -4.75 24.61 -7.18
CA ASP A 193 -6.17 24.63 -6.80
C ASP A 193 -6.42 24.36 -5.30
N GLY A 194 -5.39 24.43 -4.45
CA GLY A 194 -5.52 24.18 -3.01
C GLY A 194 -5.72 22.72 -2.64
N GLY A 195 -5.54 21.79 -3.60
CA GLY A 195 -5.69 20.35 -3.40
C GLY A 195 -4.74 19.79 -2.35
N GLN A 196 -3.53 20.37 -2.22
CA GLN A 196 -2.56 19.98 -1.18
C GLN A 196 -3.16 20.07 0.23
N ALA A 197 -3.86 21.16 0.53
CA ALA A 197 -4.49 21.36 1.85
C ALA A 197 -5.62 20.36 2.11
N VAL A 198 -6.35 19.98 1.08
CA VAL A 198 -7.40 18.94 1.16
C VAL A 198 -6.78 17.59 1.47
N VAL A 199 -5.74 17.21 0.75
CA VAL A 199 -5.03 15.93 0.95
C VAL A 199 -4.39 15.88 2.34
N GLU A 200 -3.69 16.94 2.77
CA GLU A 200 -3.12 17.04 4.10
C GLU A 200 -4.18 16.86 5.19
N LYS A 201 -5.33 17.54 5.05
CA LYS A 201 -6.46 17.41 5.98
C LYS A 201 -6.93 15.97 6.11
N VAL A 202 -7.11 15.25 5.00
CA VAL A 202 -7.52 13.85 5.01
C VAL A 202 -6.48 12.98 5.69
N VAL A 203 -5.19 13.14 5.39
CA VAL A 203 -4.12 12.36 6.04
C VAL A 203 -4.06 12.60 7.55
N ARG A 204 -4.28 13.83 8.00
CA ARG A 204 -4.25 14.18 9.44
C ARG A 204 -5.53 13.81 10.19
N ASN A 205 -6.65 13.66 9.51
CA ASN A 205 -7.92 13.35 10.14
C ASN A 205 -7.98 11.88 10.59
N ALA A 206 -8.00 11.64 11.90
CA ALA A 206 -8.04 10.30 12.47
C ALA A 206 -9.36 9.54 12.19
N ALA A 207 -10.44 10.25 11.79
CA ALA A 207 -11.72 9.64 11.41
C ALA A 207 -11.71 9.09 9.98
N ASP A 208 -10.77 9.51 9.13
CA ASP A 208 -10.66 8.99 7.77
C ASP A 208 -9.99 7.61 7.77
N ALA A 209 -10.36 6.79 6.79
CA ALA A 209 -9.94 5.40 6.71
C ALA A 209 -8.41 5.25 6.62
N PRO A 210 -7.80 4.39 7.45
CA PRO A 210 -6.34 4.18 7.45
C PRO A 210 -5.74 3.83 6.08
N PRO A 211 -6.37 3.02 5.20
CA PRO A 211 -5.84 2.75 3.86
C PRO A 211 -5.78 3.99 2.96
N VAL A 212 -6.81 4.84 2.99
CA VAL A 212 -6.85 6.11 2.24
C VAL A 212 -5.72 7.03 2.68
N ARG A 213 -5.58 7.21 4.01
CA ARG A 213 -4.52 8.02 4.63
C ARG A 213 -3.13 7.48 4.28
N SER A 214 -2.94 6.17 4.30
CA SER A 214 -1.67 5.51 3.96
C SER A 214 -1.29 5.75 2.50
N THR A 215 -2.22 5.57 1.55
CA THR A 215 -1.99 5.82 0.13
C THR A 215 -1.55 7.25 -0.13
N LEU A 216 -2.26 8.23 0.45
CA LEU A 216 -1.93 9.64 0.29
C LEU A 216 -0.62 10.04 0.99
N LEU A 217 -0.31 9.46 2.15
CA LEU A 217 0.95 9.70 2.85
C LEU A 217 2.15 9.21 2.03
N VAL A 218 2.05 8.04 1.42
CA VAL A 218 3.07 7.49 0.51
C VAL A 218 3.23 8.39 -0.71
N ALA A 219 2.12 8.83 -1.31
CA ALA A 219 2.14 9.75 -2.46
C ALA A 219 2.85 11.08 -2.10
N ALA A 220 2.51 11.67 -0.95
CA ALA A 220 3.15 12.90 -0.47
C ALA A 220 4.65 12.71 -0.21
N ALA A 221 5.06 11.60 0.37
CA ALA A 221 6.47 11.30 0.62
C ALA A 221 7.28 11.03 -0.66
N THR A 222 6.66 10.49 -1.69
CA THR A 222 7.31 10.17 -2.98
C THR A 222 7.31 11.35 -3.95
N ARG A 223 6.30 12.22 -3.88
CA ARG A 223 6.13 13.40 -4.72
C ARG A 223 5.88 14.67 -3.90
N PRO A 224 6.82 15.09 -3.01
CA PRO A 224 6.62 16.23 -2.12
C PRO A 224 6.42 17.55 -2.89
N ARG A 225 6.96 17.66 -4.10
CA ARG A 225 6.71 18.81 -4.98
C ARG A 225 5.22 18.98 -5.31
N ASP A 226 4.49 17.90 -5.52
CA ASP A 226 3.09 17.92 -5.92
C ASP A 226 2.15 18.02 -4.72
N PHE A 227 2.47 17.30 -3.64
CA PHE A 227 1.64 17.18 -2.45
C PHE A 227 1.98 18.18 -1.33
N GLY A 228 3.19 18.77 -1.33
CA GLY A 228 3.69 19.64 -0.27
C GLY A 228 4.59 18.92 0.73
N GLU A 229 5.35 19.70 1.49
CA GLU A 229 6.38 19.23 2.44
C GLU A 229 5.81 18.88 3.84
N TRP A 230 4.49 18.75 3.99
CA TRP A 230 3.81 18.51 5.26
C TRP A 230 3.90 17.06 5.76
N TRP A 231 4.21 16.09 4.87
CA TRP A 231 4.11 14.67 5.17
C TRP A 231 4.98 14.19 6.34
N PRO A 232 6.22 14.70 6.61
CA PRO A 232 7.02 14.22 7.74
C PRO A 232 6.35 14.56 9.08
N ALA A 233 5.78 15.77 9.20
CA ALA A 233 5.05 16.16 10.40
C ALA A 233 3.79 15.33 10.59
N ALA A 234 3.02 15.07 9.51
CA ALA A 234 1.85 14.20 9.55
C ALA A 234 2.21 12.75 9.94
N ALA A 235 3.31 12.21 9.41
CA ALA A 235 3.78 10.88 9.77
C ALA A 235 4.19 10.80 11.25
N ILE A 236 4.88 11.82 11.79
CA ILE A 236 5.20 11.91 13.22
C ILE A 236 3.92 11.97 14.06
N ASP A 237 2.94 12.78 13.67
CA ASP A 237 1.65 12.87 14.35
C ASP A 237 0.91 11.52 14.38
N ILE A 238 0.90 10.77 13.26
CA ILE A 238 0.32 9.44 13.16
C ILE A 238 1.02 8.49 14.15
N VAL A 239 2.34 8.45 14.16
CA VAL A 239 3.12 7.57 15.05
C VAL A 239 2.90 7.94 16.52
N THR A 240 2.77 9.24 16.84
CA THR A 240 2.68 9.72 18.20
C THR A 240 1.26 9.60 18.78
N ASN A 241 0.24 9.89 17.97
CA ASN A 241 -1.13 10.07 18.47
C ASN A 241 -2.05 8.86 18.23
N THR A 242 -1.67 7.92 17.35
CA THR A 242 -2.47 6.71 17.14
C THR A 242 -2.40 5.80 18.37
N PRO A 243 -3.52 5.30 18.90
CA PRO A 243 -3.52 4.32 20.00
C PRO A 243 -2.82 3.02 19.61
N VAL A 244 -2.10 2.39 20.57
CA VAL A 244 -1.35 1.14 20.32
C VAL A 244 -2.25 -0.10 20.33
N GLY A 245 -3.47 0.00 20.82
CA GLY A 245 -4.42 -1.11 20.92
C GLY A 245 -5.82 -0.60 21.27
N GLY A 246 -6.71 -1.54 21.58
CA GLY A 246 -8.10 -1.21 21.95
C GLY A 246 -9.07 -1.13 20.76
N TYR A 247 -8.67 -1.67 19.60
CA TYR A 247 -9.55 -1.76 18.43
C TYR A 247 -10.50 -2.92 18.59
N PRO A 248 -11.82 -2.70 18.35
CA PRO A 248 -12.81 -3.77 18.36
C PRO A 248 -12.51 -4.83 17.28
N ASP A 249 -12.92 -6.07 17.55
CA ASP A 249 -12.83 -7.14 16.56
C ASP A 249 -13.60 -6.76 15.30
N GLY A 250 -12.96 -6.92 14.14
CA GLY A 250 -13.52 -6.57 12.83
C GLY A 250 -13.41 -5.08 12.45
N ALA A 251 -12.93 -4.21 13.34
CA ALA A 251 -12.59 -2.84 12.96
C ALA A 251 -11.29 -2.81 12.14
N VAL A 252 -11.23 -1.91 11.17
CA VAL A 252 -9.99 -1.64 10.44
C VAL A 252 -9.01 -0.97 11.40
N ASP A 253 -7.97 -1.71 11.82
CA ASP A 253 -6.93 -1.15 12.65
C ASP A 253 -5.99 -0.23 11.84
N PRO A 254 -5.38 0.77 12.46
CA PRO A 254 -4.45 1.68 11.79
C PRO A 254 -3.01 1.16 11.75
N TYR A 255 -2.75 -0.10 12.07
CA TYR A 255 -1.38 -0.62 12.16
C TYR A 255 -0.63 -0.54 10.83
N GLY A 256 -1.31 -0.77 9.71
CA GLY A 256 -0.74 -0.58 8.38
C GLY A 256 -0.32 0.87 8.12
N LEU A 257 -1.15 1.83 8.50
CA LEU A 257 -0.85 3.26 8.38
C LEU A 257 0.36 3.67 9.24
N VAL A 258 0.41 3.21 10.50
CA VAL A 258 1.53 3.51 11.41
C VAL A 258 2.83 2.86 10.89
N LEU A 259 2.76 1.63 10.40
CA LEU A 259 3.91 0.95 9.80
C LEU A 259 4.44 1.73 8.59
N THR A 260 3.55 2.16 7.69
CA THR A 260 3.88 3.01 6.55
C THR A 260 4.56 4.32 7.01
N ALA A 261 4.00 4.99 8.02
CA ALA A 261 4.58 6.21 8.56
C ALA A 261 5.99 5.99 9.13
N LEU A 262 6.20 4.92 9.92
CA LEU A 262 7.52 4.56 10.44
C LEU A 262 8.52 4.23 9.32
N GLU A 263 8.09 3.51 8.28
CA GLU A 263 8.96 3.16 7.15
C GLU A 263 9.40 4.39 6.35
N LEU A 264 8.48 5.31 6.11
CA LEU A 264 8.79 6.58 5.42
C LEU A 264 9.75 7.44 6.23
N LEU A 265 9.50 7.61 7.55
CA LEU A 265 10.37 8.36 8.45
C LEU A 265 11.76 7.72 8.56
N ASP A 266 11.82 6.40 8.62
CA ASP A 266 13.08 5.64 8.67
C ASP A 266 13.89 5.79 7.39
N LYS A 267 13.25 5.69 6.22
CA LYS A 267 13.87 5.86 4.90
C LYS A 267 14.48 7.26 4.72
N GLN A 268 13.84 8.28 5.27
CA GLN A 268 14.31 9.66 5.21
C GLN A 268 15.23 10.03 6.39
N ALA A 269 15.57 9.08 7.25
CA ALA A 269 16.35 9.30 8.48
C ALA A 269 15.75 10.41 9.37
N THR A 270 14.44 10.60 9.32
CA THR A 270 13.73 11.61 10.11
C THR A 270 13.71 11.18 11.59
N LYS A 271 14.06 12.12 12.45
CA LYS A 271 14.15 11.85 13.89
C LYS A 271 12.76 11.75 14.52
N VAL A 272 12.45 10.61 15.11
CA VAL A 272 11.22 10.38 15.89
C VAL A 272 11.61 10.30 17.36
N SER A 273 10.79 10.84 18.27
CA SER A 273 11.11 10.78 19.69
C SER A 273 11.20 9.33 20.19
N PRO A 274 12.14 9.01 21.09
CA PRO A 274 12.23 7.68 21.68
C PRO A 274 10.91 7.22 22.32
N ASP A 275 10.21 8.12 23.01
CA ASP A 275 8.94 7.82 23.68
C ASP A 275 7.84 7.40 22.70
N ALA A 276 7.76 8.07 21.56
CA ALA A 276 6.82 7.69 20.51
C ALA A 276 7.14 6.31 19.91
N LEU A 277 8.43 5.97 19.76
CA LEU A 277 8.86 4.66 19.26
C LEU A 277 8.65 3.56 20.30
N GLN A 278 9.00 3.82 21.57
CA GLN A 278 8.90 2.82 22.64
C GLN A 278 7.51 2.21 22.72
N ARG A 279 6.46 3.03 22.70
CA ARG A 279 5.07 2.56 22.80
C ARG A 279 4.71 1.50 21.75
N TRP A 280 5.30 1.56 20.55
CA TRP A 280 5.04 0.62 19.47
C TRP A 280 5.76 -0.72 19.64
N VAL A 281 6.74 -0.83 20.53
CA VAL A 281 7.36 -2.11 20.90
C VAL A 281 6.35 -3.03 21.63
N TRP A 282 5.33 -2.46 22.29
CA TRP A 282 4.19 -3.20 22.89
C TRP A 282 3.05 -3.47 21.91
N SER A 283 3.19 -3.12 20.64
CA SER A 283 2.14 -3.32 19.66
C SER A 283 1.75 -4.80 19.52
N PRO A 284 0.46 -5.13 19.34
CA PRO A 284 0.03 -6.48 18.98
C PRO A 284 0.47 -6.88 17.56
N SER A 285 0.97 -5.94 16.77
CA SER A 285 1.53 -6.19 15.43
C SER A 285 3.05 -6.37 15.50
N PRO A 286 3.59 -7.60 15.34
CA PRO A 286 5.03 -7.84 15.34
C PRO A 286 5.83 -6.99 14.35
N PRO A 287 5.35 -6.70 13.10
CA PRO A 287 6.05 -5.79 12.18
C PRO A 287 6.24 -4.38 12.73
N LEU A 288 5.26 -3.85 13.47
CA LEU A 288 5.38 -2.54 14.12
C LEU A 288 6.41 -2.57 15.25
N ALA A 289 6.36 -3.60 16.10
CA ALA A 289 7.34 -3.78 17.17
C ALA A 289 8.77 -3.90 16.61
N GLU A 290 8.94 -4.59 15.49
CA GLU A 290 10.22 -4.70 14.78
C GLU A 290 10.70 -3.35 14.28
N ARG A 291 9.87 -2.64 13.53
CA ARG A 291 10.25 -1.36 12.94
C ARG A 291 10.61 -0.34 14.01
N ALA A 292 9.80 -0.24 15.06
CA ALA A 292 10.05 0.65 16.20
C ALA A 292 11.38 0.30 16.91
N SER A 293 11.65 -0.99 17.15
CA SER A 293 12.90 -1.47 17.75
C SER A 293 14.11 -1.11 16.90
N LEU A 294 14.05 -1.31 15.58
CA LEU A 294 15.14 -0.97 14.66
C LEU A 294 15.42 0.54 14.63
N MET A 295 14.37 1.38 14.68
CA MET A 295 14.54 2.83 14.75
C MET A 295 15.12 3.28 16.10
N LEU A 296 14.74 2.65 17.22
CA LEU A 296 15.36 2.87 18.53
C LEU A 296 16.84 2.49 18.51
N ARG A 297 17.20 1.35 17.88
CA ARG A 297 18.59 0.91 17.75
C ARG A 297 19.48 1.93 17.04
N ARG A 298 18.98 2.58 15.98
CA ARG A 298 19.71 3.62 15.26
C ARG A 298 20.02 4.84 16.14
N GLN A 299 19.15 5.11 17.10
CA GLN A 299 19.37 6.19 18.07
C GLN A 299 20.30 5.73 19.22
N SER A 300 20.05 4.55 19.78
CA SER A 300 20.87 3.94 20.83
C SER A 300 20.62 2.43 20.92
N PRO A 301 21.63 1.58 20.64
CA PRO A 301 21.52 0.14 20.85
C PRO A 301 21.21 -0.28 22.29
N VAL A 302 21.65 0.50 23.26
CA VAL A 302 21.38 0.27 24.69
C VAL A 302 19.93 0.52 25.01
N LEU A 303 19.35 1.59 24.46
CA LEU A 303 17.93 1.92 24.62
C LEU A 303 17.03 0.85 23.99
N GLU A 304 17.34 0.40 22.78
CA GLU A 304 16.61 -0.70 22.14
C GLU A 304 16.51 -1.91 23.07
N ARG A 305 17.66 -2.41 23.57
CA ARG A 305 17.68 -3.58 24.46
C ARG A 305 16.88 -3.38 25.75
N SER A 306 17.05 -2.23 26.38
CA SER A 306 16.32 -1.88 27.60
C SER A 306 14.81 -1.91 27.38
N VAL A 307 14.34 -1.28 26.32
CA VAL A 307 12.91 -1.20 25.96
C VAL A 307 12.34 -2.59 25.63
N ILE A 308 13.07 -3.41 24.88
CA ILE A 308 12.63 -4.79 24.56
C ILE A 308 12.55 -5.64 25.84
N GLN A 309 13.54 -5.52 26.75
CA GLN A 309 13.51 -6.24 28.03
C GLN A 309 12.34 -5.82 28.91
N GLN A 310 12.03 -4.53 28.97
CA GLN A 310 10.85 -4.02 29.67
C GLN A 310 9.55 -4.57 29.06
N ALA A 311 9.44 -4.58 27.72
CA ALA A 311 8.28 -5.13 27.05
C ALA A 311 8.10 -6.62 27.35
N LEU A 312 9.17 -7.40 27.33
CA LEU A 312 9.14 -8.84 27.64
C LEU A 312 8.77 -9.15 29.09
N ALA A 313 9.06 -8.23 30.01
CA ALA A 313 8.66 -8.36 31.41
C ALA A 313 7.18 -8.02 31.65
N ASP A 314 6.52 -7.34 30.71
CA ASP A 314 5.10 -6.99 30.82
C ASP A 314 4.21 -8.21 30.53
N PRO A 315 3.41 -8.69 31.50
CA PRO A 315 2.52 -9.84 31.29
C PRO A 315 1.42 -9.58 30.25
N LYS A 316 1.10 -8.30 29.96
CA LYS A 316 0.08 -7.90 28.98
C LYS A 316 0.60 -7.89 27.54
N LEU A 317 1.92 -8.06 27.34
CA LEU A 317 2.47 -8.11 25.99
C LEU A 317 1.86 -9.26 25.19
N PRO A 318 1.30 -9.02 24.00
CA PRO A 318 0.74 -10.05 23.14
C PRO A 318 1.74 -11.16 22.81
N GLU A 319 1.28 -12.41 22.82
CA GLU A 319 2.15 -13.58 22.69
C GLU A 319 2.96 -13.60 21.39
N ASN A 320 2.34 -13.20 20.28
CA ASN A 320 3.02 -13.12 18.99
C ASN A 320 4.19 -12.12 19.01
N THR A 321 3.97 -10.96 19.63
CA THR A 321 5.00 -9.92 19.79
C THR A 321 6.06 -10.37 20.77
N ARG A 322 5.69 -11.01 21.87
CA ARG A 322 6.61 -11.62 22.84
C ARG A 322 7.57 -12.61 22.19
N LYS A 323 7.04 -13.55 21.40
CA LYS A 323 7.84 -14.51 20.65
C LYS A 323 8.81 -13.82 19.70
N PHE A 324 8.31 -12.85 18.95
CA PHE A 324 9.11 -12.09 18.00
C PHE A 324 10.26 -11.33 18.70
N LEU A 325 9.99 -10.60 19.79
CA LEU A 325 11.00 -9.81 20.52
C LEU A 325 12.06 -10.72 21.17
N ASN A 326 11.69 -11.89 21.68
CA ASN A 326 12.66 -12.89 22.16
C ASN A 326 13.60 -13.36 21.04
N ASP A 327 13.06 -13.66 19.86
CA ASP A 327 13.88 -14.07 18.72
C ASP A 327 14.77 -12.93 18.22
N HIS A 328 14.29 -11.70 18.31
CA HIS A 328 15.07 -10.51 17.97
C HIS A 328 16.24 -10.32 18.93
N LEU A 329 16.05 -10.39 20.25
CA LEU A 329 17.14 -10.35 21.22
C LEU A 329 18.19 -11.42 20.98
N ARG A 330 17.76 -12.66 20.73
CA ARG A 330 18.70 -13.77 20.42
C ARG A 330 19.54 -13.48 19.16
N ARG A 331 18.95 -12.79 18.16
CA ARG A 331 19.71 -12.35 16.97
C ARG A 331 20.74 -11.30 17.34
N LEU A 332 20.37 -10.32 18.18
CA LEU A 332 21.28 -9.29 18.65
C LEU A 332 22.46 -9.87 19.43
N ASP A 333 22.21 -10.80 20.34
CA ASP A 333 23.26 -11.46 21.14
C ASP A 333 24.26 -12.21 20.27
N ARG A 334 23.77 -12.89 19.23
CA ARG A 334 24.65 -13.56 18.24
C ARG A 334 25.51 -12.58 17.45
N LEU A 335 24.96 -11.42 17.08
CA LEU A 335 25.72 -10.38 16.35
C LEU A 335 26.79 -9.76 17.24
N ASP A 336 26.49 -9.50 18.52
CA ASP A 336 27.44 -8.95 19.47
C ASP A 336 28.56 -9.93 19.78
N ALA A 337 28.24 -11.22 19.95
CA ALA A 337 29.25 -12.27 20.13
C ALA A 337 30.22 -12.37 18.94
N ARG A 338 29.68 -12.31 17.71
CA ARG A 338 30.52 -12.30 16.49
C ARG A 338 31.40 -11.05 16.37
N SER A 339 30.85 -9.89 16.74
CA SER A 339 31.58 -8.62 16.74
C SER A 339 32.75 -8.64 17.73
N LYS A 340 32.51 -9.23 18.93
CA LYS A 340 33.53 -9.39 19.95
C LYS A 340 34.64 -10.36 19.50
N ALA A 341 34.26 -11.53 18.99
CA ALA A 341 35.21 -12.51 18.48
C ALA A 341 36.12 -11.96 17.35
N ARG A 342 35.57 -11.08 16.49
CA ARG A 342 36.37 -10.40 15.46
C ARG A 342 37.39 -9.41 16.04
N LYS A 343 37.03 -8.68 17.11
CA LYS A 343 37.94 -7.74 17.78
C LYS A 343 39.03 -8.47 18.53
N ASP A 344 38.70 -9.58 19.17
CA ASP A 344 39.65 -10.37 19.97
C ASP A 344 40.56 -11.25 19.08
N GLY A 345 40.18 -11.58 17.84
CA GLY A 345 40.98 -12.39 16.88
C GLY A 345 41.87 -11.59 15.92
N THR A 346 41.91 -10.27 16.05
CA THR A 346 42.77 -9.36 15.25
C THR A 346 43.95 -8.76 16.06
N GLY A 347 44.24 -9.33 17.24
CA GLY A 347 45.41 -9.03 18.05
C GLY A 347 46.59 -9.96 17.78
#